data_d14ddeaf7a2759e97b39cad3eb875d52
#
_entry.id   d14ddeaf7a2759e97b39cad3eb875d52
#
_cell.length_a   1.000
_cell.length_b   1.000
_cell.length_c   1.000
_cell.angle_alpha   90.00
_cell.angle_beta   90.00
_cell.angle_gamma   90.00
#
_symmetry.space_group_name_H-M   'P 1'
#
loop_
_entity.id
_entity.type
_entity.pdbx_description
1 polymer ?
#
loop_
_entity_poly.entity_id
_entity_poly.type
_entity_poly.pdbx_seq_one_letter_code
_entity_poly.pdbx_strand_id
1 'polypeptide(L)'
;YVERALGIKAGPEQIIIGAGAEYLYGLIAQLFKKEKIIALEAPSYAKIRQVYQAHGIYCEPLNLGSRGIPTAELQRSKARILHITPFNSYPSYVTADASKRREYLKWASERGGILIEDNYQSELTVSKKNEETIFSLSETGNVIYLNTFSRTIAPSLRVGYMLLPQNMLEAFNEKLGFYSCTVSVFEQYVLSELIESGEFERHINRIRRQRRKELASGNIK
;
A
#
# COMPACT_ATOMS: atom_id res chain seq x y z
N TYR A 1 -12.56 -4.83 -9.46
CA TYR A 1 -11.19 -5.37 -9.37
C TYR A 1 -10.79 -5.64 -7.93
N VAL A 2 -10.87 -4.66 -7.07
CA VAL A 2 -10.40 -4.72 -5.67
C VAL A 2 -11.05 -5.88 -4.89
N GLU A 3 -12.36 -6.07 -5.02
CA GLU A 3 -13.07 -7.19 -4.38
C GLU A 3 -12.66 -8.54 -4.99
N ARG A 4 -12.69 -8.64 -6.32
CA ARG A 4 -12.41 -9.89 -7.04
C ARG A 4 -10.97 -10.36 -6.90
N ALA A 5 -10.00 -9.44 -7.00
CA ALA A 5 -8.58 -9.78 -7.04
C ALA A 5 -7.90 -9.76 -5.66
N LEU A 6 -8.33 -8.87 -4.76
CA LEU A 6 -7.70 -8.63 -3.47
C LEU A 6 -8.57 -9.07 -2.28
N GLY A 7 -9.83 -9.45 -2.52
CA GLY A 7 -10.76 -9.83 -1.46
C GLY A 7 -11.19 -8.67 -0.56
N ILE A 8 -10.96 -7.42 -1.00
CA ILE A 8 -11.29 -6.23 -0.23
C ILE A 8 -12.68 -5.74 -0.63
N LYS A 9 -13.61 -5.71 0.32
CA LYS A 9 -14.92 -5.09 0.14
C LYS A 9 -14.81 -3.60 0.44
N ALA A 10 -14.98 -2.77 -0.59
CA ALA A 10 -14.96 -1.31 -0.46
C ALA A 10 -15.95 -0.70 -1.46
N GLY A 11 -16.65 0.34 -1.03
CA GLY A 11 -17.50 1.14 -1.92
C GLY A 11 -16.66 2.07 -2.82
N PRO A 12 -17.22 2.54 -3.95
CA PRO A 12 -16.53 3.48 -4.84
C PRO A 12 -16.05 4.76 -4.13
N GLU A 13 -16.81 5.23 -3.15
CA GLU A 13 -16.50 6.42 -2.34
C GLU A 13 -15.22 6.28 -1.51
N GLN A 14 -14.81 5.05 -1.23
CA GLN A 14 -13.58 4.76 -0.50
C GLN A 14 -12.33 4.79 -1.38
N ILE A 15 -12.50 4.82 -2.71
CA ILE A 15 -11.41 4.69 -3.68
C ILE A 15 -10.95 6.07 -4.14
N ILE A 16 -9.72 6.44 -3.78
CA ILE A 16 -9.09 7.67 -4.21
C ILE A 16 -8.05 7.34 -5.28
N ILE A 17 -8.24 7.83 -6.49
CA ILE A 17 -7.32 7.64 -7.63
C ILE A 17 -6.36 8.82 -7.72
N GLY A 18 -5.08 8.54 -7.96
CA GLY A 18 -4.06 9.58 -8.10
C GLY A 18 -2.92 9.21 -9.04
N ALA A 19 -2.14 10.20 -9.44
CA ALA A 19 -1.03 10.07 -10.39
C ALA A 19 0.20 9.32 -9.80
N GLY A 20 -0.03 8.07 -9.39
CA GLY A 20 0.97 7.19 -8.81
C GLY A 20 1.12 7.33 -7.30
N ALA A 21 1.98 6.48 -6.73
CA ALA A 21 2.11 6.35 -5.28
C ALA A 21 2.62 7.64 -4.61
N GLU A 22 3.57 8.35 -5.22
CA GLU A 22 4.13 9.58 -4.64
C GLU A 22 3.07 10.66 -4.42
N TYR A 23 2.11 10.80 -5.34
CA TYR A 23 0.98 11.71 -5.17
C TYR A 23 0.10 11.30 -4.00
N LEU A 24 -0.19 10.00 -3.88
CA LEU A 24 -0.99 9.47 -2.78
C LEU A 24 -0.29 9.63 -1.42
N TYR A 25 1.04 9.46 -1.36
CA TYR A 25 1.81 9.76 -0.13
C TYR A 25 1.68 11.24 0.26
N GLY A 26 1.65 12.15 -0.73
CA GLY A 26 1.43 13.58 -0.50
C GLY A 26 0.05 13.87 0.08
N LEU A 27 -1.01 13.21 -0.40
CA LEU A 27 -2.35 13.32 0.18
C LEU A 27 -2.40 12.80 1.62
N ILE A 28 -1.78 11.65 1.89
CA ILE A 28 -1.66 11.10 3.25
C ILE A 28 -0.92 12.05 4.17
N ALA A 29 0.20 12.61 3.71
CA ALA A 29 0.96 13.59 4.49
C ALA A 29 0.11 14.80 4.88
N GLN A 30 -0.72 15.30 3.96
CA GLN A 30 -1.62 16.43 4.21
C GLN A 30 -2.78 16.03 5.15
N LEU A 31 -3.35 14.84 4.96
CA LEU A 31 -4.42 14.32 5.82
C LEU A 31 -3.97 14.26 7.28
N PHE A 32 -2.74 13.80 7.51
CA PHE A 32 -2.16 13.62 8.85
C PHE A 32 -1.14 14.69 9.24
N LYS A 33 -1.20 15.88 8.66
CA LYS A 33 -0.24 16.98 8.94
C LYS A 33 -0.09 17.32 10.43
N LYS A 34 -1.10 17.06 11.24
CA LYS A 34 -1.05 17.26 12.69
C LYS A 34 -0.19 16.21 13.40
N GLU A 35 -0.09 15.01 12.85
CA GLU A 35 0.75 13.93 13.33
C GLU A 35 2.18 14.16 12.81
N LYS A 36 3.04 14.71 13.65
CA LYS A 36 4.40 15.12 13.25
C LYS A 36 5.35 13.95 13.00
N ILE A 37 4.93 12.72 13.31
CA ILE A 37 5.76 11.51 13.26
C ILE A 37 5.00 10.40 12.54
N ILE A 38 5.63 9.82 11.51
CA ILE A 38 5.20 8.57 10.87
C ILE A 38 6.34 7.57 11.00
N ALA A 39 6.06 6.37 11.53
CA ALA A 39 7.02 5.29 11.53
C ALA A 39 7.11 4.62 10.16
N LEU A 40 8.33 4.31 9.72
CA LEU A 40 8.62 3.62 8.46
C LEU A 40 9.52 2.43 8.70
N GLU A 41 9.37 1.39 7.89
CA GLU A 41 10.36 0.33 7.77
C GLU A 41 11.74 0.89 7.42
N ALA A 42 12.80 0.30 7.99
CA ALA A 42 14.18 0.65 7.68
C ALA A 42 14.98 -0.64 7.37
N PRO A 43 15.44 -0.83 6.13
CA PRO A 43 15.32 0.07 4.98
C PRO A 43 13.91 0.11 4.38
N SER A 44 13.56 1.21 3.71
CA SER A 44 12.32 1.38 2.94
C SER A 44 12.58 2.13 1.63
N TYR A 45 11.57 2.17 0.76
CA TYR A 45 11.65 2.96 -0.47
C TYR A 45 11.87 4.45 -0.15
N ALA A 46 13.00 4.98 -0.61
CA ALA A 46 13.47 6.31 -0.21
C ALA A 46 12.46 7.44 -0.47
N LYS A 47 11.66 7.34 -1.54
CA LYS A 47 10.66 8.37 -1.89
C LYS A 47 9.53 8.48 -0.87
N ILE A 48 9.16 7.41 -0.17
CA ILE A 48 8.16 7.48 0.92
C ILE A 48 8.64 8.51 1.96
N ARG A 49 9.88 8.33 2.45
CA ARG A 49 10.49 9.24 3.41
C ARG A 49 10.63 10.66 2.87
N GLN A 50 11.10 10.80 1.62
CA GLN A 50 11.31 12.11 0.99
C GLN A 50 10.02 12.91 0.88
N VAL A 51 8.91 12.27 0.47
CA VAL A 51 7.60 12.92 0.38
C VAL A 51 7.12 13.37 1.76
N TYR A 52 7.17 12.50 2.76
CA TYR A 52 6.74 12.87 4.12
C TYR A 52 7.59 14.01 4.70
N GLN A 53 8.92 13.95 4.53
CA GLN A 53 9.83 15.01 4.98
C GLN A 53 9.56 16.34 4.26
N ALA A 54 9.25 16.32 2.96
CA ALA A 54 8.88 17.53 2.21
C ALA A 54 7.60 18.20 2.75
N HIS A 55 6.73 17.42 3.43
CA HIS A 55 5.55 17.94 4.13
C HIS A 55 5.80 18.26 5.61
N GLY A 56 7.07 18.23 6.07
CA GLY A 56 7.43 18.55 7.45
C GLY A 56 7.14 17.45 8.46
N ILE A 57 6.97 16.20 8.02
CA ILE A 57 6.72 15.04 8.88
C ILE A 57 8.04 14.32 9.15
N TYR A 58 8.35 14.06 10.40
CA TYR A 58 9.47 13.23 10.79
C TYR A 58 9.17 11.76 10.54
N CYS A 59 10.10 11.07 9.88
CA CYS A 59 9.99 9.63 9.62
C CYS A 59 10.84 8.87 10.64
N GLU A 60 10.18 8.22 11.60
CA GLU A 60 10.84 7.37 12.60
C GLU A 60 11.22 6.04 11.96
N PRO A 61 12.53 5.69 11.86
CA PRO A 61 12.93 4.42 11.28
C PRO A 61 12.73 3.27 12.27
N LEU A 62 12.07 2.20 11.84
CA LEU A 62 11.95 0.95 12.57
C LEU A 62 12.69 -0.14 11.80
N ASN A 63 13.71 -0.73 12.41
CA ASN A 63 14.55 -1.73 11.75
C ASN A 63 13.73 -2.93 11.30
N LEU A 64 13.94 -3.35 10.06
CA LEU A 64 13.24 -4.48 9.47
C LEU A 64 14.01 -5.78 9.78
N GLY A 65 13.32 -6.75 10.35
CA GLY A 65 13.83 -8.13 10.55
C GLY A 65 13.44 -9.03 9.38
N SER A 66 13.75 -10.31 9.48
CA SER A 66 13.53 -11.30 8.41
C SER A 66 12.04 -11.60 8.12
N ARG A 67 11.13 -11.26 9.03
CA ARG A 67 9.68 -11.48 8.89
C ARG A 67 8.84 -10.21 9.05
N GLY A 68 9.45 -9.04 8.92
CA GLY A 68 8.85 -7.75 9.18
C GLY A 68 9.51 -7.02 10.36
N ILE A 69 8.92 -5.94 10.83
CA ILE A 69 9.43 -5.13 11.95
C ILE A 69 9.34 -5.96 13.25
N PRO A 70 10.46 -6.15 14.00
CA PRO A 70 10.43 -6.85 15.28
C PRO A 70 9.49 -6.19 16.30
N THR A 71 8.90 -6.98 17.20
CA THR A 71 8.01 -6.51 18.26
C THR A 71 8.63 -5.41 19.12
N ALA A 72 9.92 -5.55 19.47
CA ALA A 72 10.65 -4.55 20.26
C ALA A 72 10.76 -3.20 19.55
N GLU A 73 10.96 -3.22 18.22
CA GLU A 73 10.99 -2.00 17.40
C GLU A 73 9.61 -1.31 17.37
N LEU A 74 8.53 -2.10 17.22
CA LEU A 74 7.16 -1.58 17.27
C LEU A 74 6.83 -0.98 18.64
N GLN A 75 7.24 -1.63 19.72
CA GLN A 75 6.95 -1.17 21.09
C GLN A 75 7.68 0.11 21.46
N ARG A 76 8.92 0.30 20.98
CA ARG A 76 9.69 1.53 21.22
C ARG A 76 9.23 2.75 20.44
N SER A 77 8.47 2.54 19.36
CA SER A 77 8.01 3.62 18.50
C SER A 77 7.09 4.59 19.25
N LYS A 78 7.30 5.89 18.99
CA LYS A 78 6.45 6.99 19.48
C LYS A 78 5.38 7.39 18.48
N ALA A 79 5.43 6.85 17.26
CA ALA A 79 4.46 7.16 16.22
C ALA A 79 3.10 6.53 16.51
N ARG A 80 2.05 7.17 16.01
CA ARG A 80 0.69 6.62 15.94
C ARG A 80 0.33 6.16 14.53
N ILE A 81 1.16 6.51 13.55
CA ILE A 81 0.99 6.11 12.14
C ILE A 81 2.19 5.26 11.77
N LEU A 82 1.91 4.11 11.18
CA LEU A 82 2.92 3.18 10.67
C LEU A 82 2.67 2.92 9.18
N HIS A 83 3.64 3.29 8.34
CA HIS A 83 3.62 2.98 6.91
C HIS A 83 4.54 1.79 6.65
N ILE A 84 3.98 0.74 6.11
CA ILE A 84 4.66 -0.54 5.84
C ILE A 84 4.40 -1.01 4.42
N THR A 85 5.33 -1.80 3.92
CA THR A 85 5.19 -2.57 2.68
C THR A 85 5.20 -4.06 3.05
N PRO A 86 4.05 -4.67 3.38
CA PRO A 86 4.02 -6.00 3.98
C PRO A 86 4.43 -7.12 3.02
N PHE A 87 4.46 -6.85 1.72
CA PHE A 87 4.86 -7.80 0.68
C PHE A 87 6.02 -7.27 -0.15
N ASN A 88 7.14 -8.01 -0.15
CA ASN A 88 8.34 -7.67 -0.92
C ASN A 88 8.85 -6.24 -0.66
N SER A 89 9.00 -5.85 0.61
CA SER A 89 9.46 -4.51 1.02
C SER A 89 10.80 -4.16 0.36
N TYR A 90 10.80 -3.18 -0.53
CA TYR A 90 12.02 -2.73 -1.21
C TYR A 90 12.86 -1.83 -0.29
N PRO A 91 14.19 -2.00 -0.23
CA PRO A 91 15.05 -2.88 -1.03
C PRO A 91 15.34 -4.25 -0.40
N SER A 92 14.78 -4.57 0.75
CA SER A 92 15.07 -5.79 1.51
C SER A 92 14.39 -7.04 0.94
N TYR A 93 13.28 -6.86 0.22
CA TYR A 93 12.36 -7.91 -0.27
C TYR A 93 11.76 -8.78 0.84
N VAL A 94 11.80 -8.31 2.07
CA VAL A 94 11.14 -8.98 3.20
C VAL A 94 9.63 -8.96 3.00
N THR A 95 9.01 -10.09 3.32
CA THR A 95 7.55 -10.23 3.37
C THR A 95 7.14 -10.54 4.81
N ALA A 96 6.21 -9.75 5.33
CA ALA A 96 5.63 -9.98 6.65
C ALA A 96 4.69 -11.19 6.60
N ASP A 97 4.91 -12.17 7.45
CA ASP A 97 4.02 -13.32 7.57
C ASP A 97 2.65 -12.94 8.16
N ALA A 98 1.68 -13.86 8.08
CA ALA A 98 0.32 -13.60 8.55
C ALA A 98 0.25 -13.21 10.05
N SER A 99 1.12 -13.79 10.87
CA SER A 99 1.22 -13.45 12.30
C SER A 99 1.70 -12.00 12.48
N LYS A 100 2.71 -11.61 11.72
CA LYS A 100 3.26 -10.25 11.76
C LYS A 100 2.26 -9.20 11.26
N ARG A 101 1.49 -9.50 10.20
CA ARG A 101 0.43 -8.60 9.72
C ARG A 101 -0.64 -8.36 10.79
N ARG A 102 -1.04 -9.41 11.54
CA ARG A 102 -1.97 -9.26 12.69
C ARG A 102 -1.35 -8.47 13.85
N GLU A 103 -0.05 -8.63 14.08
CA GLU A 103 0.68 -7.85 15.09
C GLU A 103 0.69 -6.37 14.74
N TYR A 104 0.88 -5.99 13.48
CA TYR A 104 0.78 -4.60 13.03
C TYR A 104 -0.62 -4.02 13.28
N LEU A 105 -1.68 -4.76 12.96
CA LEU A 105 -3.06 -4.36 13.27
C LEU A 105 -3.26 -4.13 14.77
N LYS A 106 -2.83 -5.09 15.59
CA LYS A 106 -2.92 -4.98 17.04
C LYS A 106 -2.18 -3.75 17.56
N TRP A 107 -0.95 -3.53 17.08
CA TRP A 107 -0.14 -2.37 17.43
C TRP A 107 -0.87 -1.04 17.13
N ALA A 108 -1.47 -0.93 15.94
CA ALA A 108 -2.21 0.27 15.57
C ALA A 108 -3.48 0.44 16.42
N SER A 109 -4.25 -0.63 16.62
CA SER A 109 -5.50 -0.58 17.39
C SER A 109 -5.27 -0.20 18.85
N GLU A 110 -4.25 -0.76 19.49
CA GLU A 110 -3.90 -0.46 20.89
C GLU A 110 -3.47 1.00 21.12
N ARG A 111 -2.98 1.66 20.07
CA ARG A 111 -2.56 3.07 20.11
C ARG A 111 -3.60 4.05 19.60
N GLY A 112 -4.76 3.56 19.15
CA GLY A 112 -5.71 4.37 18.37
C GLY A 112 -5.03 4.99 17.16
N GLY A 113 -4.13 4.25 16.55
CA GLY A 113 -3.27 4.68 15.44
C GLY A 113 -3.75 4.17 14.09
N ILE A 114 -3.01 4.50 13.04
CA ILE A 114 -3.31 4.20 11.64
C ILE A 114 -2.19 3.37 11.03
N LEU A 115 -2.57 2.34 10.28
CA LEU A 115 -1.67 1.65 9.36
C LEU A 115 -1.83 2.18 7.94
N ILE A 116 -0.73 2.34 7.24
CA ILE A 116 -0.69 2.58 5.80
C ILE A 116 -0.04 1.34 5.18
N GLU A 117 -0.85 0.55 4.48
CA GLU A 117 -0.45 -0.67 3.81
C GLU A 117 -0.14 -0.37 2.35
N ASP A 118 1.14 -0.33 1.97
CA ASP A 118 1.60 -0.08 0.61
C ASP A 118 1.90 -1.38 -0.13
N ASN A 119 1.05 -1.74 -1.07
CA ASN A 119 1.09 -3.02 -1.78
C ASN A 119 1.47 -2.85 -3.27
N TYR A 120 2.49 -2.06 -3.56
CA TYR A 120 2.90 -1.62 -4.90
C TYR A 120 3.16 -2.74 -5.95
N GLN A 121 3.26 -4.00 -5.55
CA GLN A 121 3.43 -5.15 -6.45
C GLN A 121 2.90 -6.47 -5.88
N SER A 122 1.93 -6.42 -5.00
CA SER A 122 1.35 -7.63 -4.38
C SER A 122 0.79 -8.61 -5.41
N GLU A 123 0.25 -8.12 -6.53
CA GLU A 123 -0.25 -8.94 -7.62
C GLU A 123 0.83 -9.79 -8.29
N LEU A 124 2.10 -9.39 -8.20
CA LEU A 124 3.22 -10.12 -8.80
C LEU A 124 3.83 -11.19 -7.89
N THR A 125 3.28 -11.38 -6.71
CA THR A 125 3.72 -12.41 -5.76
C THR A 125 3.44 -13.80 -6.32
N VAL A 126 4.44 -14.69 -6.24
CA VAL A 126 4.35 -16.07 -6.74
C VAL A 126 3.79 -17.06 -5.72
N SER A 127 3.24 -16.60 -4.61
CA SER A 127 2.56 -17.44 -3.62
C SER A 127 1.42 -18.26 -4.23
N LYS A 128 1.22 -19.50 -3.75
CA LYS A 128 0.12 -20.37 -4.19
C LYS A 128 -1.24 -19.96 -3.61
N LYS A 129 -1.25 -19.19 -2.52
CA LYS A 129 -2.47 -18.69 -1.86
C LYS A 129 -2.54 -17.17 -2.05
N ASN A 130 -3.74 -16.66 -2.32
CA ASN A 130 -3.99 -15.24 -2.17
C ASN A 130 -3.76 -14.88 -0.70
N GLU A 131 -2.81 -13.99 -0.45
CA GLU A 131 -2.54 -13.53 0.89
C GLU A 131 -3.50 -12.41 1.24
N GLU A 132 -4.13 -12.53 2.41
CA GLU A 132 -5.04 -11.51 2.93
C GLU A 132 -4.28 -10.20 3.17
N THR A 133 -4.84 -9.09 2.72
CA THR A 133 -4.32 -7.75 3.00
C THR A 133 -4.60 -7.37 4.46
N ILE A 134 -3.80 -6.47 5.01
CA ILE A 134 -4.06 -5.96 6.37
C ILE A 134 -5.37 -5.18 6.39
N PHE A 135 -5.67 -4.47 5.29
CA PHE A 135 -6.94 -3.76 5.12
C PHE A 135 -8.15 -4.70 5.24
N SER A 136 -8.11 -5.87 4.57
CA SER A 136 -9.21 -6.84 4.65
C SER A 136 -9.36 -7.50 6.02
N LEU A 137 -8.28 -7.53 6.81
CA LEU A 137 -8.28 -8.07 8.18
C LEU A 137 -8.72 -7.02 9.23
N SER A 138 -8.81 -5.73 8.85
CA SER A 138 -9.12 -4.65 9.80
C SER A 138 -10.62 -4.56 10.08
N GLU A 139 -11.00 -4.84 11.32
CA GLU A 139 -12.37 -4.65 11.81
C GLU A 139 -12.61 -3.22 12.34
N THR A 140 -11.53 -2.50 12.69
CA THR A 140 -11.60 -1.19 13.35
C THR A 140 -11.55 -0.01 12.38
N GLY A 141 -11.36 -0.26 11.08
CA GLY A 141 -11.27 0.80 10.06
C GLY A 141 -10.08 1.74 10.30
N ASN A 142 -8.93 1.20 10.69
CA ASN A 142 -7.71 1.96 10.97
C ASN A 142 -6.58 1.67 9.97
N VAL A 143 -6.91 1.16 8.79
CA VAL A 143 -5.94 0.86 7.72
C VAL A 143 -6.28 1.63 6.47
N ILE A 144 -5.28 2.32 5.90
CA ILE A 144 -5.32 2.87 4.54
C ILE A 144 -4.54 1.90 3.66
N TYR A 145 -5.15 1.43 2.57
CA TYR A 145 -4.50 0.58 1.59
C TYR A 145 -4.05 1.39 0.39
N LEU A 146 -2.86 1.11 -0.13
CA LEU A 146 -2.28 1.75 -1.31
C LEU A 146 -1.83 0.70 -2.32
N ASN A 147 -2.06 1.00 -3.59
CA ASN A 147 -1.49 0.21 -4.69
C ASN A 147 -1.26 1.07 -5.95
N THR A 148 -0.51 0.56 -6.92
CA THR A 148 -0.19 1.25 -8.17
C THR A 148 -0.09 0.30 -9.34
N PHE A 149 -0.55 0.73 -10.51
CA PHE A 149 -0.42 -0.01 -11.76
C PHE A 149 0.94 0.20 -12.44
N SER A 150 1.77 1.12 -11.96
CA SER A 150 3.09 1.43 -12.56
C SER A 150 4.04 0.24 -12.58
N ARG A 151 3.91 -0.71 -11.67
CA ARG A 151 4.76 -1.92 -11.61
C ARG A 151 4.12 -3.12 -12.27
N THR A 152 2.81 -3.12 -12.37
CA THR A 152 2.04 -4.26 -12.90
C THR A 152 1.72 -4.13 -14.38
N ILE A 153 1.61 -2.91 -14.91
CA ILE A 153 1.35 -2.63 -16.33
C ILE A 153 2.57 -1.99 -16.97
N ALA A 154 2.83 -0.73 -16.67
CA ALA A 154 3.98 0.01 -17.21
C ALA A 154 4.36 1.19 -16.27
N PRO A 155 5.66 1.52 -16.13
CA PRO A 155 6.10 2.65 -15.32
C PRO A 155 5.57 4.01 -15.80
N SER A 156 5.28 4.14 -17.09
CA SER A 156 4.68 5.33 -17.70
C SER A 156 3.21 5.51 -17.34
N LEU A 157 2.49 4.44 -17.03
CA LEU A 157 1.12 4.51 -16.52
C LEU A 157 1.16 4.97 -15.06
N ARG A 158 0.99 6.26 -14.87
CA ARG A 158 1.07 6.90 -13.56
C ARG A 158 -0.26 6.83 -12.81
N VAL A 159 -0.86 5.65 -12.71
CA VAL A 159 -2.12 5.42 -11.98
C VAL A 159 -1.84 4.63 -10.71
N GLY A 160 -2.21 5.21 -9.58
CA GLY A 160 -2.30 4.55 -8.29
C GLY A 160 -3.66 4.79 -7.66
N TYR A 161 -3.97 4.03 -6.64
CA TYR A 161 -5.18 4.22 -5.86
C TYR A 161 -4.92 3.94 -4.39
N MET A 162 -5.68 4.58 -3.52
CA MET A 162 -5.76 4.23 -2.12
C MET A 162 -7.21 3.95 -1.74
N LEU A 163 -7.37 3.06 -0.78
CA LEU A 163 -8.65 2.77 -0.15
C LEU A 163 -8.64 3.39 1.24
N LEU A 164 -9.61 4.24 1.47
CA LEU A 164 -9.83 4.82 2.80
C LEU A 164 -10.86 3.98 3.56
N PRO A 165 -10.65 3.73 4.85
CA PRO A 165 -11.70 3.16 5.67
C PRO A 165 -12.86 4.15 5.79
N GLN A 166 -14.09 3.63 5.92
CA GLN A 166 -15.33 4.39 5.90
C GLN A 166 -15.34 5.57 6.89
N ASN A 167 -14.80 5.36 8.08
CA ASN A 167 -14.72 6.35 9.15
C ASN A 167 -13.73 7.51 8.89
N MET A 168 -12.94 7.44 7.80
CA MET A 168 -12.00 8.50 7.41
C MET A 168 -12.51 9.34 6.24
N LEU A 169 -13.61 8.97 5.58
CA LEU A 169 -14.08 9.64 4.37
C LEU A 169 -14.49 11.09 4.64
N GLU A 170 -15.21 11.35 5.73
CA GLU A 170 -15.62 12.70 6.10
C GLU A 170 -14.40 13.60 6.31
N ALA A 171 -13.46 13.18 7.15
CA ALA A 171 -12.24 13.94 7.41
C ALA A 171 -11.36 14.15 6.16
N PHE A 172 -11.33 13.17 5.25
CA PHE A 172 -10.64 13.30 3.98
C PHE A 172 -11.32 14.33 3.08
N ASN A 173 -12.64 14.25 2.93
CA ASN A 173 -13.42 15.15 2.09
C ASN A 173 -13.35 16.59 2.59
N GLU A 174 -13.48 16.82 3.89
CA GLU A 174 -13.33 18.15 4.49
C GLU A 174 -11.96 18.78 4.22
N LYS A 175 -10.87 17.98 4.32
CA LYS A 175 -9.51 18.50 4.20
C LYS A 175 -9.00 18.54 2.77
N LEU A 176 -9.33 17.55 1.96
CA LEU A 176 -8.69 17.27 0.67
C LEU A 176 -9.68 17.06 -0.48
N GLY A 177 -11.00 17.08 -0.22
CA GLY A 177 -12.04 16.87 -1.24
C GLY A 177 -12.08 17.93 -2.34
N PHE A 178 -11.39 19.06 -2.16
CA PHE A 178 -11.24 20.09 -3.19
C PHE A 178 -10.23 19.74 -4.30
N TYR A 179 -9.39 18.73 -4.10
CA TYR A 179 -8.46 18.27 -5.13
C TYR A 179 -9.20 17.55 -6.25
N SER A 180 -8.95 17.96 -7.48
CA SER A 180 -9.38 17.19 -8.65
C SER A 180 -8.53 15.94 -8.83
N CYS A 181 -9.10 14.89 -9.42
CA CYS A 181 -8.33 13.70 -9.78
C CYS A 181 -7.22 14.07 -10.78
N THR A 182 -6.00 13.66 -10.45
CA THR A 182 -4.80 13.96 -11.27
C THR A 182 -4.57 12.98 -12.42
N VAL A 183 -5.39 11.91 -12.51
CA VAL A 183 -5.34 10.94 -13.60
C VAL A 183 -6.39 11.32 -14.64
N SER A 184 -5.99 11.37 -15.91
CA SER A 184 -6.90 11.72 -16.98
C SER A 184 -8.07 10.71 -17.11
N VAL A 185 -9.24 11.20 -17.50
CA VAL A 185 -10.43 10.33 -17.73
C VAL A 185 -10.11 9.26 -18.80
N PHE A 186 -9.29 9.61 -19.80
CA PHE A 186 -8.88 8.68 -20.82
C PHE A 186 -8.09 7.49 -20.24
N GLU A 187 -7.10 7.77 -19.37
CA GLU A 187 -6.30 6.70 -18.73
C GLU A 187 -7.17 5.84 -17.81
N GLN A 188 -8.10 6.46 -17.07
CA GLN A 188 -9.04 5.72 -16.23
C GLN A 188 -9.95 4.81 -17.07
N TYR A 189 -10.45 5.30 -18.20
CA TYR A 189 -11.29 4.51 -19.11
C TYR A 189 -10.51 3.33 -19.71
N VAL A 190 -9.31 3.57 -20.24
CA VAL A 190 -8.47 2.49 -20.78
C VAL A 190 -8.15 1.43 -19.73
N LEU A 191 -7.86 1.85 -18.50
CA LEU A 191 -7.60 0.93 -17.40
C LEU A 191 -8.84 0.13 -17.01
N SER A 192 -10.01 0.76 -17.00
CA SER A 192 -11.29 0.09 -16.73
C SER A 192 -11.56 -1.02 -17.76
N GLU A 193 -11.45 -0.71 -19.04
CA GLU A 193 -11.59 -1.68 -20.13
C GLU A 193 -10.60 -2.85 -20.00
N LEU A 194 -9.35 -2.56 -19.66
CA LEU A 194 -8.31 -3.58 -19.47
C LEU A 194 -8.66 -4.54 -18.31
N ILE A 195 -9.24 -4.01 -17.23
CA ILE A 195 -9.69 -4.78 -16.06
C ILE A 195 -10.97 -5.56 -16.38
N GLU A 196 -11.97 -4.92 -16.99
CA GLU A 196 -13.27 -5.53 -17.27
C GLU A 196 -13.19 -6.66 -18.31
N SER A 197 -12.37 -6.49 -19.33
CA SER A 197 -12.11 -7.54 -20.33
C SER A 197 -11.33 -8.74 -19.80
N GLY A 198 -10.74 -8.64 -18.58
CA GLY A 198 -9.89 -9.66 -17.97
C GLY A 198 -8.48 -9.73 -18.56
N GLU A 199 -8.11 -8.80 -19.46
CA GLU A 199 -6.75 -8.74 -20.03
C GLU A 199 -5.70 -8.43 -18.97
N PHE A 200 -6.05 -7.61 -17.97
CA PHE A 200 -5.18 -7.31 -16.84
C PHE A 200 -4.80 -8.58 -16.07
N GLU A 201 -5.76 -9.41 -15.70
CA GLU A 201 -5.50 -10.66 -14.98
C GLU A 201 -4.72 -11.66 -15.86
N ARG A 202 -4.99 -11.72 -17.16
CA ARG A 202 -4.20 -12.54 -18.10
C ARG A 202 -2.75 -12.07 -18.15
N HIS A 203 -2.52 -10.77 -18.19
CA HIS A 203 -1.19 -10.15 -18.14
C HIS A 203 -0.45 -10.50 -16.84
N ILE A 204 -1.07 -10.30 -15.68
CA ILE A 204 -0.51 -10.64 -14.37
C ILE A 204 -0.15 -12.13 -14.30
N ASN A 205 -1.05 -13.01 -14.74
CA ASN A 205 -0.81 -14.46 -14.73
C ASN A 205 0.36 -14.87 -15.64
N ARG A 206 0.56 -14.18 -16.77
CA ARG A 206 1.73 -14.38 -17.65
C ARG A 206 3.03 -14.02 -16.95
N ILE A 207 3.08 -12.85 -16.29
CA ILE A 207 4.26 -12.41 -15.53
C ILE A 207 4.55 -13.38 -14.38
N ARG A 208 3.53 -13.80 -13.61
CA ARG A 208 3.68 -14.79 -12.53
C ARG A 208 4.26 -16.12 -13.03
N ARG A 209 3.83 -16.60 -14.20
CA ARG A 209 4.36 -17.82 -14.82
C ARG A 209 5.83 -17.66 -15.21
N GLN A 210 6.19 -16.53 -15.78
CA GLN A 210 7.57 -16.24 -16.15
C GLN A 210 8.46 -16.19 -14.90
N ARG A 211 8.08 -15.44 -13.87
CA ARG A 211 8.83 -15.37 -12.60
C ARG A 211 9.00 -16.74 -11.93
N ARG A 212 7.98 -17.60 -11.97
CA ARG A 212 8.10 -18.97 -11.43
C ARG A 212 9.15 -19.79 -12.20
N LYS A 213 9.23 -19.65 -13.52
CA LYS A 213 10.26 -20.32 -14.34
C LYS A 213 11.66 -19.80 -14.00
N GLU A 214 11.81 -18.49 -13.87
CA GLU A 214 13.08 -17.84 -13.53
C GLU A 214 13.59 -18.25 -12.12
N LEU A 215 12.69 -18.32 -11.12
CA LEU A 215 12.99 -18.83 -9.79
C LEU A 215 13.40 -20.33 -9.83
N ALA A 216 12.70 -21.15 -10.62
CA ALA A 216 12.99 -22.56 -10.75
C ALA A 216 14.33 -22.84 -11.48
N SER A 217 14.75 -21.94 -12.38
CA SER A 217 16.02 -22.02 -13.10
C SER A 217 17.22 -21.42 -12.34
N GLY A 218 16.99 -20.83 -11.15
CA GLY A 218 18.04 -20.18 -10.35
C GLY A 218 18.55 -18.84 -10.92
N ASN A 219 17.91 -18.30 -11.93
CA ASN A 219 18.33 -17.06 -12.61
C ASN A 219 17.94 -15.76 -11.86
N ILE A 220 17.15 -15.84 -10.80
CA ILE A 220 16.83 -14.70 -9.92
C ILE A 220 16.92 -15.20 -8.47
N LYS A 221 17.58 -14.39 -7.60
CA LYS A 221 17.56 -14.55 -6.14
C LYS A 221 16.38 -13.81 -5.55
#